data_32d5db3f5f681f6f5f652cf5e099f0bf
#
_entry.id   32d5db3f5f681f6f5f652cf5e099f0bf
#
_cell.length_a   1.000
_cell.length_b   1.000
_cell.length_c   1.000
_cell.angle_alpha   90.00
_cell.angle_beta   90.00
_cell.angle_gamma   90.00
#
_symmetry.space_group_name_H-M   'P 1'
#
loop_
_entity.id
_entity.type
_entity.pdbx_description
1 polymer ?
#
loop_
_entity_poly.entity_id
_entity_poly.type
_entity_poly.pdbx_seq_one_letter_code
_entity_poly.pdbx_strand_id
1 'polypeptide(L)'
;MIHGFMGSHAYWEKVIPKLAEDYRVIAIDLPGHGDSTAIKEEHSIEDYADMMKDFLDQLNINQVTLFGHSLGGYITLAFAERYSNYLNGFSLIHSTAYPDSEEAKKGREANAEKVKNEGVKNVVDGLIPKLFSPKNIQKNSAEIDLAKQIGYKTSVDGTVNALISMKNRPDRNYVLNDTNLPVLLLAGKDDQIIPPEKTFSIEKENIKTATLNSAGHMSMYESPEQLVNEMKDYLSSF
;
A
#
# COMPACT_ATOMS: atom_id res chain seq x y z
N MET A 1 -9.09 -0.01 3.38
CA MET A 1 -7.94 0.65 2.71
C MET A 1 -6.70 0.45 3.56
N ILE A 2 -5.59 0.01 2.97
CA ILE A 2 -4.33 -0.31 3.64
C ILE A 2 -3.24 0.60 3.08
N HIS A 3 -2.57 1.36 3.95
CA HIS A 3 -1.53 2.31 3.56
C HIS A 3 -0.19 1.63 3.23
N GLY A 4 0.75 2.38 2.67
CA GLY A 4 2.12 1.95 2.38
C GLY A 4 3.08 2.09 3.55
N PHE A 5 4.32 1.65 3.34
CA PHE A 5 5.42 1.77 4.31
C PHE A 5 5.63 3.22 4.76
N MET A 6 5.86 3.45 6.04
CA MET A 6 5.97 4.77 6.68
C MET A 6 4.72 5.64 6.56
N GLY A 7 3.56 5.04 6.22
CA GLY A 7 2.29 5.73 6.09
C GLY A 7 1.38 5.55 7.31
N SER A 8 0.15 6.02 7.15
CA SER A 8 -0.96 5.79 8.06
C SER A 8 -2.29 5.93 7.31
N HIS A 9 -3.42 5.70 8.00
CA HIS A 9 -4.75 5.97 7.46
C HIS A 9 -4.88 7.40 6.89
N ALA A 10 -4.11 8.36 7.43
CA ALA A 10 -4.13 9.76 7.00
C ALA A 10 -3.70 9.95 5.52
N TYR A 11 -3.00 8.99 4.90
CA TYR A 11 -2.72 9.04 3.46
C TYR A 11 -4.00 9.09 2.60
N TRP A 12 -5.13 8.63 3.15
CA TRP A 12 -6.41 8.54 2.46
C TRP A 12 -7.34 9.74 2.72
N GLU A 13 -6.89 10.77 3.46
CA GLU A 13 -7.73 11.90 3.90
C GLU A 13 -8.46 12.63 2.75
N LYS A 14 -7.80 12.73 1.56
CA LYS A 14 -8.39 13.36 0.36
C LYS A 14 -9.27 12.40 -0.45
N VAL A 15 -9.21 11.11 -0.18
CA VAL A 15 -9.91 10.04 -0.91
C VAL A 15 -11.19 9.62 -0.17
N ILE A 16 -11.09 9.42 1.15
CA ILE A 16 -12.18 8.92 1.99
C ILE A 16 -13.47 9.72 1.84
N PRO A 17 -13.50 11.08 1.92
CA PRO A 17 -14.75 11.83 1.88
C PRO A 17 -15.56 11.56 0.61
N LYS A 18 -14.90 11.36 -0.52
CA LYS A 18 -15.53 11.12 -1.81
C LYS A 18 -16.05 9.69 -1.97
N LEU A 19 -15.35 8.71 -1.43
CA LEU A 19 -15.81 7.32 -1.44
C LEU A 19 -16.92 7.09 -0.41
N ALA A 20 -16.87 7.79 0.72
CA ALA A 20 -17.85 7.68 1.80
C ALA A 20 -19.23 8.25 1.43
N GLU A 21 -19.37 8.96 0.30
CA GLU A 21 -20.66 9.36 -0.26
C GLU A 21 -21.52 8.13 -0.63
N ASP A 22 -20.87 7.02 -1.08
CA ASP A 22 -21.56 5.85 -1.61
C ASP A 22 -21.23 4.55 -0.86
N TYR A 23 -20.12 4.51 -0.11
CA TYR A 23 -19.59 3.29 0.49
C TYR A 23 -19.22 3.49 1.97
N ARG A 24 -19.33 2.43 2.78
CA ARG A 24 -18.67 2.38 4.09
C ARG A 24 -17.17 2.21 3.88
N VAL A 25 -16.39 3.21 4.25
CA VAL A 25 -14.92 3.20 4.10
C VAL A 25 -14.26 2.96 5.45
N ILE A 26 -13.30 2.02 5.46
CA ILE A 26 -12.46 1.72 6.62
C ILE A 26 -11.01 1.88 6.16
N ALA A 27 -10.28 2.77 6.80
CA ALA A 27 -8.84 2.93 6.62
C ALA A 27 -8.16 2.60 7.95
N ILE A 28 -7.15 1.75 7.91
CA ILE A 28 -6.46 1.24 9.09
C ILE A 28 -5.05 1.76 9.18
N ASP A 29 -4.49 1.73 10.39
CA ASP A 29 -3.06 1.85 10.63
C ASP A 29 -2.47 0.46 10.87
N LEU A 30 -1.42 0.12 10.13
CA LEU A 30 -0.68 -1.13 10.33
C LEU A 30 0.06 -1.10 11.67
N PRO A 31 0.37 -2.26 12.28
CA PRO A 31 1.13 -2.32 13.53
C PRO A 31 2.38 -1.44 13.51
N GLY A 32 2.50 -0.59 14.52
CA GLY A 32 3.61 0.35 14.66
C GLY A 32 3.59 1.57 13.75
N HIS A 33 2.52 1.76 12.98
CA HIS A 33 2.29 2.93 12.13
C HIS A 33 1.09 3.74 12.66
N GLY A 34 1.07 5.04 12.37
CA GLY A 34 -0.01 5.93 12.79
C GLY A 34 -0.30 5.84 14.27
N ASP A 35 -1.54 5.51 14.64
CA ASP A 35 -2.01 5.38 16.02
C ASP A 35 -1.99 3.90 16.51
N SER A 36 -1.59 2.96 15.65
CA SER A 36 -1.53 1.53 16.03
C SER A 36 -0.27 1.18 16.80
N THR A 37 -0.45 0.42 17.89
CA THR A 37 0.66 -0.08 18.71
C THR A 37 1.57 -1.02 17.90
N ALA A 38 2.88 -0.93 18.13
CA ALA A 38 3.85 -1.84 17.53
C ALA A 38 3.75 -3.24 18.13
N ILE A 39 3.92 -4.24 17.28
CA ILE A 39 4.14 -5.63 17.67
C ILE A 39 5.66 -5.87 17.64
N LYS A 40 6.23 -6.38 18.73
CA LYS A 40 7.70 -6.56 18.85
C LYS A 40 8.20 -7.80 18.12
N GLU A 41 7.36 -8.84 18.06
CA GLU A 41 7.69 -10.08 17.37
C GLU A 41 7.79 -9.83 15.87
N GLU A 42 8.77 -10.48 15.24
CA GLU A 42 8.86 -10.47 13.77
C GLU A 42 7.60 -11.08 13.15
N HIS A 43 7.09 -10.43 12.13
CA HIS A 43 5.92 -10.92 11.40
C HIS A 43 6.11 -10.74 9.89
N SER A 44 5.50 -11.64 9.14
CA SER A 44 5.53 -11.70 7.69
C SER A 44 4.42 -10.87 7.05
N ILE A 45 4.40 -10.77 5.73
CA ILE A 45 3.25 -10.20 4.98
C ILE A 45 1.99 -11.03 5.21
N GLU A 46 2.13 -12.34 5.39
CA GLU A 46 1.04 -13.28 5.70
C GLU A 46 0.43 -13.00 7.07
N ASP A 47 1.26 -12.71 8.08
CA ASP A 47 0.79 -12.36 9.42
C ASP A 47 -0.01 -11.05 9.42
N TYR A 48 0.39 -10.06 8.61
CA TYR A 48 -0.42 -8.85 8.40
C TYR A 48 -1.79 -9.19 7.77
N ALA A 49 -1.83 -10.14 6.84
CA ALA A 49 -3.10 -10.59 6.23
C ALA A 49 -3.99 -11.31 7.25
N ASP A 50 -3.40 -12.13 8.14
CA ASP A 50 -4.11 -12.80 9.22
C ASP A 50 -4.68 -11.78 10.23
N MET A 51 -3.89 -10.77 10.62
CA MET A 51 -4.35 -9.67 11.48
C MET A 51 -5.51 -8.90 10.83
N MET A 52 -5.47 -8.68 9.52
CA MET A 52 -6.56 -8.04 8.78
C MET A 52 -7.82 -8.88 8.82
N LYS A 53 -7.71 -10.20 8.63
CA LYS A 53 -8.84 -11.14 8.72
C LYS A 53 -9.46 -11.08 10.12
N ASP A 54 -8.65 -11.15 11.17
CA ASP A 54 -9.12 -11.08 12.55
C ASP A 54 -9.79 -9.73 12.88
N PHE A 55 -9.26 -8.63 12.33
CA PHE A 55 -9.88 -7.31 12.43
C PHE A 55 -11.27 -7.27 11.78
N LEU A 56 -11.45 -7.84 10.60
CA LEU A 56 -12.74 -7.92 9.92
C LEU A 56 -13.73 -8.79 10.71
N ASP A 57 -13.30 -9.91 11.28
CA ASP A 57 -14.13 -10.78 12.11
C ASP A 57 -14.63 -10.04 13.37
N GLN A 58 -13.76 -9.30 14.06
CA GLN A 58 -14.16 -8.50 15.23
C GLN A 58 -15.18 -7.43 14.89
N LEU A 59 -15.17 -6.92 13.67
CA LEU A 59 -16.18 -5.97 13.17
C LEU A 59 -17.43 -6.65 12.58
N ASN A 60 -17.48 -7.99 12.56
CA ASN A 60 -18.52 -8.79 11.89
C ASN A 60 -18.68 -8.42 10.40
N ILE A 61 -17.55 -8.20 9.71
CA ILE A 61 -17.51 -7.89 8.28
C ILE A 61 -17.09 -9.14 7.52
N ASN A 62 -18.01 -9.68 6.73
CA ASN A 62 -17.80 -10.93 6.02
C ASN A 62 -17.33 -10.74 4.57
N GLN A 63 -17.53 -9.56 4.00
CA GLN A 63 -17.09 -9.21 2.64
C GLN A 63 -16.66 -7.77 2.52
N VAL A 64 -15.53 -7.55 1.82
CA VAL A 64 -14.94 -6.24 1.56
C VAL A 64 -14.36 -6.17 0.16
N THR A 65 -14.16 -4.95 -0.34
CA THR A 65 -13.19 -4.67 -1.40
C THR A 65 -11.95 -4.06 -0.77
N LEU A 66 -10.78 -4.69 -0.97
CA LEU A 66 -9.52 -4.19 -0.41
C LEU A 66 -8.80 -3.28 -1.41
N PHE A 67 -8.35 -2.12 -0.93
CA PHE A 67 -7.46 -1.22 -1.65
C PHE A 67 -6.14 -1.12 -0.89
N GLY A 68 -5.07 -1.68 -1.47
CA GLY A 68 -3.74 -1.70 -0.86
C GLY A 68 -2.74 -0.82 -1.59
N HIS A 69 -2.20 0.18 -0.90
CA HIS A 69 -1.14 1.04 -1.41
C HIS A 69 0.24 0.45 -1.08
N SER A 70 1.09 0.26 -2.08
CA SER A 70 2.49 -0.16 -1.89
C SER A 70 2.62 -1.41 -0.99
N LEU A 71 3.20 -1.33 0.21
CA LEU A 71 3.18 -2.39 1.24
C LEU A 71 1.77 -2.94 1.47
N GLY A 72 0.75 -2.06 1.53
CA GLY A 72 -0.65 -2.48 1.66
C GLY A 72 -1.11 -3.37 0.51
N GLY A 73 -0.56 -3.22 -0.69
CA GLY A 73 -0.82 -4.09 -1.84
C GLY A 73 -0.19 -5.48 -1.67
N TYR A 74 0.99 -5.60 -1.06
CA TYR A 74 1.57 -6.91 -0.73
C TYR A 74 0.70 -7.67 0.28
N ILE A 75 0.19 -6.94 1.29
CA ILE A 75 -0.75 -7.49 2.28
C ILE A 75 -2.07 -7.90 1.61
N THR A 76 -2.58 -7.07 0.70
CA THR A 76 -3.81 -7.38 -0.07
C THR A 76 -3.66 -8.65 -0.90
N LEU A 77 -2.51 -8.88 -1.54
CA LEU A 77 -2.25 -10.13 -2.28
C LEU A 77 -2.18 -11.35 -1.35
N ALA A 78 -1.51 -11.24 -0.20
CA ALA A 78 -1.48 -12.31 0.79
C ALA A 78 -2.88 -12.60 1.35
N PHE A 79 -3.69 -11.56 1.55
CA PHE A 79 -5.09 -11.71 1.96
C PHE A 79 -5.93 -12.40 0.87
N ALA A 80 -5.78 -12.00 -0.38
CA ALA A 80 -6.48 -12.62 -1.51
C ALA A 80 -6.12 -14.10 -1.68
N GLU A 81 -4.85 -14.45 -1.46
CA GLU A 81 -4.37 -15.84 -1.46
C GLU A 81 -5.04 -16.70 -0.38
N ARG A 82 -5.13 -16.18 0.84
CA ARG A 82 -5.53 -16.96 2.03
C ARG A 82 -7.01 -16.87 2.34
N TYR A 83 -7.65 -15.75 2.02
CA TYR A 83 -8.99 -15.37 2.45
C TYR A 83 -9.85 -14.79 1.32
N SER A 84 -9.74 -15.35 0.11
CA SER A 84 -10.49 -14.86 -1.06
C SER A 84 -12.00 -14.80 -0.86
N ASN A 85 -12.55 -15.68 0.01
CA ASN A 85 -13.96 -15.69 0.35
C ASN A 85 -14.45 -14.44 1.13
N TYR A 86 -13.54 -13.63 1.68
CA TYR A 86 -13.86 -12.32 2.28
C TYR A 86 -13.90 -11.18 1.24
N LEU A 87 -13.52 -11.45 -0.02
CA LEU A 87 -13.35 -10.40 -1.01
C LEU A 87 -14.48 -10.37 -2.05
N ASN A 88 -15.03 -9.18 -2.29
CA ASN A 88 -15.78 -8.87 -3.51
C ASN A 88 -14.84 -8.51 -4.68
N GLY A 89 -13.66 -8.01 -4.37
CA GLY A 89 -12.62 -7.62 -5.29
C GLY A 89 -11.45 -6.99 -4.53
N PHE A 90 -10.35 -6.70 -5.22
CA PHE A 90 -9.20 -6.03 -4.60
C PHE A 90 -8.41 -5.17 -5.58
N SER A 91 -7.59 -4.28 -5.03
CA SER A 91 -6.78 -3.36 -5.82
C SER A 91 -5.35 -3.26 -5.31
N LEU A 92 -4.41 -3.20 -6.25
CA LEU A 92 -3.03 -2.83 -6.02
C LEU A 92 -2.82 -1.40 -6.50
N ILE A 93 -2.60 -0.48 -5.58
CA ILE A 93 -2.34 0.93 -5.85
C ILE A 93 -0.84 1.17 -5.67
N HIS A 94 -0.13 1.51 -6.74
CA HIS A 94 1.34 1.69 -6.72
C HIS A 94 2.04 0.50 -6.04
N SER A 95 1.66 -0.72 -6.41
CA SER A 95 2.19 -1.94 -5.81
C SER A 95 2.49 -2.99 -6.87
N THR A 96 3.09 -4.10 -6.48
CA THR A 96 3.50 -5.16 -7.40
C THR A 96 3.31 -6.54 -6.78
N ALA A 97 3.09 -7.55 -7.62
CA ALA A 97 3.05 -8.96 -7.20
C ALA A 97 4.44 -9.63 -7.17
N TYR A 98 5.48 -8.96 -7.68
CA TYR A 98 6.84 -9.49 -7.69
C TYR A 98 7.49 -9.44 -6.29
N PRO A 99 8.41 -10.37 -5.99
CA PRO A 99 9.28 -10.28 -4.81
C PRO A 99 10.30 -9.16 -4.97
N ASP A 100 11.01 -8.82 -3.88
CA ASP A 100 12.17 -7.94 -3.97
C ASP A 100 13.32 -8.62 -4.72
N SER A 101 14.05 -7.85 -5.53
CA SER A 101 15.34 -8.28 -6.08
C SER A 101 16.38 -8.44 -4.97
N GLU A 102 17.46 -9.16 -5.22
CA GLU A 102 18.53 -9.32 -4.23
C GLU A 102 19.16 -7.98 -3.79
N GLU A 103 19.19 -6.99 -4.69
CA GLU A 103 19.63 -5.64 -4.36
C GLU A 103 18.63 -4.93 -3.44
N ALA A 104 17.33 -5.03 -3.74
CA ALA A 104 16.29 -4.46 -2.89
C ALA A 104 16.27 -5.09 -1.51
N LYS A 105 16.45 -6.42 -1.39
CA LYS A 105 16.56 -7.14 -0.12
C LYS A 105 17.71 -6.61 0.74
N LYS A 106 18.91 -6.44 0.15
CA LYS A 106 20.06 -5.84 0.83
C LYS A 106 19.78 -4.42 1.31
N GLY A 107 19.10 -3.62 0.47
CA GLY A 107 18.67 -2.27 0.84
C GLY A 107 17.70 -2.26 2.04
N ARG A 108 16.75 -3.22 2.09
CA ARG A 108 15.84 -3.37 3.23
C ARG A 108 16.59 -3.72 4.52
N GLU A 109 17.55 -4.65 4.47
CA GLU A 109 18.37 -5.03 5.61
C GLU A 109 19.19 -3.84 6.12
N ALA A 110 19.88 -3.14 5.23
CA ALA A 110 20.66 -1.96 5.59
C ALA A 110 19.81 -0.87 6.25
N ASN A 111 18.60 -0.63 5.71
CA ASN A 111 17.66 0.33 6.30
C ASN A 111 17.14 -0.15 7.66
N ALA A 112 16.86 -1.45 7.85
CA ALA A 112 16.43 -2.00 9.12
C ALA A 112 17.51 -1.81 10.20
N GLU A 113 18.78 -2.12 9.91
CA GLU A 113 19.89 -1.86 10.81
C GLU A 113 20.10 -0.36 11.11
N LYS A 114 19.96 0.47 10.10
CA LYS A 114 20.03 1.92 10.28
C LYS A 114 18.94 2.44 11.22
N VAL A 115 17.70 1.97 11.03
CA VAL A 115 16.58 2.36 11.89
C VAL A 115 16.77 1.90 13.33
N LYS A 116 17.27 0.69 13.57
CA LYS A 116 17.60 0.20 14.92
C LYS A 116 18.60 1.09 15.64
N ASN A 117 19.60 1.58 14.93
CA ASN A 117 20.70 2.35 15.50
C ASN A 117 20.44 3.87 15.58
N GLU A 118 19.74 4.43 14.59
CA GLU A 118 19.62 5.89 14.40
C GLU A 118 18.17 6.38 14.46
N GLY A 119 17.18 5.47 14.59
CA GLY A 119 15.76 5.81 14.51
C GLY A 119 15.28 6.01 13.06
N VAL A 120 13.99 6.35 12.91
CA VAL A 120 13.30 6.36 11.62
C VAL A 120 13.62 7.58 10.74
N LYS A 121 14.10 8.68 11.35
CA LYS A 121 14.19 10.00 10.70
C LYS A 121 14.96 9.97 9.39
N ASN A 122 16.14 9.36 9.36
CA ASN A 122 16.99 9.32 8.17
C ASN A 122 16.36 8.52 7.02
N VAL A 123 15.59 7.47 7.33
CA VAL A 123 14.87 6.69 6.32
C VAL A 123 13.69 7.48 5.77
N VAL A 124 12.93 8.16 6.63
CA VAL A 124 11.82 9.04 6.23
C VAL A 124 12.32 10.16 5.31
N ASP A 125 13.36 10.89 5.72
CA ASP A 125 13.93 12.01 4.96
C ASP A 125 14.46 11.58 3.59
N GLY A 126 15.02 10.38 3.50
CA GLY A 126 15.55 9.83 2.24
C GLY A 126 14.52 9.21 1.33
N LEU A 127 13.41 8.70 1.87
CA LEU A 127 12.37 7.99 1.13
C LEU A 127 11.24 8.91 0.66
N ILE A 128 10.63 9.65 1.58
CA ILE A 128 9.36 10.34 1.34
C ILE A 128 9.40 11.27 0.11
N PRO A 129 10.44 12.11 -0.11
CA PRO A 129 10.47 12.95 -1.32
C PRO A 129 10.49 12.15 -2.62
N LYS A 130 11.07 10.94 -2.63
CA LYS A 130 11.16 10.07 -3.80
C LYS A 130 9.83 9.38 -4.15
N LEU A 131 8.87 9.37 -3.23
CA LEU A 131 7.53 8.83 -3.48
C LEU A 131 6.72 9.74 -4.41
N PHE A 132 7.04 11.02 -4.49
CA PHE A 132 6.34 11.97 -5.35
C PHE A 132 6.98 12.05 -6.73
N SER A 133 6.17 12.33 -7.75
CA SER A 133 6.69 12.62 -9.08
C SER A 133 7.70 13.78 -9.01
N PRO A 134 8.88 13.68 -9.64
CA PRO A 134 9.82 14.79 -9.69
C PRO A 134 9.24 16.10 -10.23
N LYS A 135 8.21 16.00 -11.06
CA LYS A 135 7.49 17.15 -11.64
C LYS A 135 6.60 17.85 -10.62
N ASN A 136 6.22 17.16 -9.54
CA ASN A 136 5.24 17.63 -8.56
C ASN A 136 5.88 18.08 -7.23
N ILE A 137 7.18 17.95 -7.05
CA ILE A 137 7.86 18.23 -5.77
C ILE A 137 7.54 19.64 -5.23
N GLN A 138 7.60 20.66 -6.08
CA GLN A 138 7.28 22.02 -5.65
C GLN A 138 5.80 22.21 -5.35
N LYS A 139 4.94 21.66 -6.19
CA LYS A 139 3.47 21.74 -6.04
C LYS A 139 2.98 21.03 -4.78
N ASN A 140 3.58 19.89 -4.46
CA ASN A 140 3.18 19.05 -3.33
C ASN A 140 4.13 19.18 -2.11
N SER A 141 4.82 20.31 -1.95
CA SER A 141 5.75 20.50 -0.83
C SER A 141 5.08 20.33 0.53
N ALA A 142 3.86 20.82 0.69
CA ALA A 142 3.08 20.67 1.93
C ALA A 142 2.70 19.20 2.21
N GLU A 143 2.29 18.46 1.17
CA GLU A 143 1.97 17.03 1.28
C GLU A 143 3.22 16.18 1.55
N ILE A 144 4.37 16.56 1.00
CA ILE A 144 5.65 15.92 1.31
C ILE A 144 6.01 16.12 2.78
N ASP A 145 5.85 17.34 3.31
CA ASP A 145 6.10 17.62 4.72
C ASP A 145 5.11 16.87 5.62
N LEU A 146 3.84 16.83 5.25
CA LEU A 146 2.82 16.04 5.96
C LEU A 146 3.18 14.55 5.97
N ALA A 147 3.54 13.98 4.82
CA ALA A 147 3.94 12.58 4.71
C ALA A 147 5.20 12.27 5.55
N LYS A 148 6.16 13.21 5.63
CA LYS A 148 7.30 13.08 6.56
C LYS A 148 6.85 13.08 8.02
N GLN A 149 5.95 13.99 8.42
CA GLN A 149 5.42 14.03 9.79
C GLN A 149 4.69 12.71 10.15
N ILE A 150 3.96 12.13 9.21
CA ILE A 150 3.35 10.80 9.37
C ILE A 150 4.44 9.75 9.54
N GLY A 151 5.43 9.73 8.67
CA GLY A 151 6.53 8.75 8.72
C GLY A 151 7.35 8.84 10.01
N TYR A 152 7.59 10.02 10.57
CA TYR A 152 8.32 10.20 11.84
C TYR A 152 7.58 9.60 13.05
N LYS A 153 6.27 9.41 12.97
CA LYS A 153 5.47 8.77 14.03
C LYS A 153 5.55 7.23 13.98
N THR A 154 6.02 6.65 12.87
CA THR A 154 6.18 5.20 12.78
C THR A 154 7.22 4.74 13.81
N SER A 155 6.90 3.72 14.57
CA SER A 155 7.80 3.17 15.58
C SER A 155 9.02 2.48 14.94
N VAL A 156 10.12 2.37 15.69
CA VAL A 156 11.31 1.61 15.26
C VAL A 156 10.92 0.15 14.98
N ASP A 157 10.21 -0.51 15.89
CA ASP A 157 9.80 -1.91 15.74
C ASP A 157 8.87 -2.08 14.51
N GLY A 158 7.87 -1.22 14.34
CA GLY A 158 6.99 -1.26 13.17
C GLY A 158 7.72 -1.05 11.85
N THR A 159 8.70 -0.14 11.83
CA THR A 159 9.54 0.11 10.64
C THR A 159 10.40 -1.10 10.30
N VAL A 160 11.09 -1.68 11.30
CA VAL A 160 11.97 -2.84 11.11
C VAL A 160 11.15 -4.04 10.65
N ASN A 161 10.03 -4.33 11.30
CA ASN A 161 9.14 -5.44 10.93
C ASN A 161 8.61 -5.28 9.50
N ALA A 162 8.16 -4.09 9.12
CA ALA A 162 7.71 -3.83 7.75
C ALA A 162 8.83 -4.01 6.71
N LEU A 163 10.07 -3.58 7.00
CA LEU A 163 11.21 -3.79 6.11
C LEU A 163 11.54 -5.27 5.93
N ILE A 164 11.55 -6.05 7.01
CA ILE A 164 11.88 -7.48 6.97
C ILE A 164 10.76 -8.27 6.29
N SER A 165 9.50 -7.99 6.59
CA SER A 165 8.36 -8.65 5.93
C SER A 165 8.33 -8.35 4.42
N MET A 166 8.58 -7.11 4.01
CA MET A 166 8.72 -6.77 2.59
C MET A 166 9.87 -7.50 1.90
N LYS A 167 11.04 -7.57 2.57
CA LYS A 167 12.22 -8.31 2.06
C LYS A 167 11.91 -9.78 1.78
N ASN A 168 11.17 -10.41 2.67
CA ASN A 168 10.94 -11.86 2.65
C ASN A 168 9.71 -12.27 1.84
N ARG A 169 8.92 -11.31 1.31
CA ARG A 169 7.70 -11.65 0.56
C ARG A 169 7.99 -12.50 -0.67
N PRO A 170 7.20 -13.53 -0.93
CA PRO A 170 7.32 -14.34 -2.13
C PRO A 170 6.74 -13.64 -3.38
N ASP A 171 6.99 -14.21 -4.56
CA ASP A 171 6.26 -13.89 -5.78
C ASP A 171 4.79 -14.30 -5.62
N ARG A 172 3.86 -13.37 -5.93
CA ARG A 172 2.41 -13.60 -5.89
C ARG A 172 1.71 -13.33 -7.21
N ASN A 173 2.44 -13.34 -8.33
CA ASN A 173 1.81 -13.20 -9.65
C ASN A 173 0.79 -14.31 -9.92
N TYR A 174 0.99 -15.50 -9.35
CA TYR A 174 0.01 -16.58 -9.46
C TYR A 174 -1.34 -16.22 -8.82
N VAL A 175 -1.38 -15.39 -7.77
CA VAL A 175 -2.65 -14.93 -7.17
C VAL A 175 -3.45 -14.09 -8.16
N LEU A 176 -2.78 -13.20 -8.90
CA LEU A 176 -3.40 -12.43 -9.97
C LEU A 176 -3.83 -13.32 -11.13
N ASN A 177 -3.01 -14.31 -11.49
CA ASN A 177 -3.31 -15.23 -12.58
C ASN A 177 -4.50 -16.15 -12.29
N ASP A 178 -4.61 -16.63 -11.07
CA ASP A 178 -5.58 -17.68 -10.70
C ASP A 178 -6.91 -17.11 -10.18
N THR A 179 -6.93 -15.85 -9.72
CA THR A 179 -8.16 -15.24 -9.21
C THR A 179 -9.20 -15.00 -10.31
N ASN A 180 -10.47 -15.21 -9.95
CA ASN A 180 -11.63 -14.78 -10.75
C ASN A 180 -12.31 -13.53 -10.16
N LEU A 181 -11.81 -13.01 -9.04
CA LEU A 181 -12.33 -11.78 -8.45
C LEU A 181 -12.00 -10.58 -9.36
N PRO A 182 -12.83 -9.55 -9.38
CA PRO A 182 -12.46 -8.27 -9.98
C PRO A 182 -11.17 -7.72 -9.35
N VAL A 183 -10.26 -7.24 -10.17
CA VAL A 183 -8.99 -6.65 -9.71
C VAL A 183 -8.77 -5.31 -10.38
N LEU A 184 -8.31 -4.30 -9.63
CA LEU A 184 -7.80 -3.04 -10.14
C LEU A 184 -6.29 -2.94 -9.89
N LEU A 185 -5.50 -2.84 -10.95
CA LEU A 185 -4.09 -2.49 -10.87
C LEU A 185 -3.91 -1.03 -11.26
N LEU A 186 -3.37 -0.21 -10.35
CA LEU A 186 -3.25 1.22 -10.55
C LEU A 186 -1.82 1.70 -10.31
N ALA A 187 -1.25 2.41 -11.28
CA ALA A 187 0.12 2.92 -11.24
C ALA A 187 0.18 4.42 -11.57
N GLY A 188 1.13 5.10 -10.97
CA GLY A 188 1.51 6.46 -11.37
C GLY A 188 2.51 6.41 -12.53
N LYS A 189 2.33 7.26 -13.53
CA LYS A 189 3.22 7.31 -14.70
C LYS A 189 4.66 7.65 -14.34
N ASP A 190 4.83 8.51 -13.34
CA ASP A 190 6.12 9.01 -12.89
C ASP A 190 6.59 8.31 -11.59
N ASP A 191 6.06 7.12 -11.26
CA ASP A 191 6.42 6.36 -10.07
C ASP A 191 7.85 5.83 -10.18
N GLN A 192 8.74 6.34 -9.32
CA GLN A 192 10.16 5.96 -9.27
C GLN A 192 10.44 4.77 -8.35
N ILE A 193 9.44 4.34 -7.58
CA ILE A 193 9.55 3.22 -6.63
C ILE A 193 9.08 1.93 -7.26
N ILE A 194 7.87 1.95 -7.86
CA ILE A 194 7.28 0.82 -8.56
C ILE A 194 6.78 1.31 -9.92
N PRO A 195 7.61 1.18 -10.97
CA PRO A 195 7.22 1.59 -12.31
C PRO A 195 5.99 0.83 -12.81
N PRO A 196 5.17 1.43 -13.69
CA PRO A 196 3.91 0.83 -14.18
C PRO A 196 4.04 -0.61 -14.68
N GLU A 197 5.12 -0.95 -15.35
CA GLU A 197 5.38 -2.31 -15.87
C GLU A 197 5.58 -3.37 -14.76
N LYS A 198 5.87 -2.94 -13.54
CA LYS A 198 5.92 -3.82 -12.36
C LYS A 198 4.57 -4.00 -11.71
N THR A 199 3.68 -3.02 -11.85
CA THR A 199 2.30 -3.09 -11.37
C THR A 199 1.43 -3.92 -12.32
N PHE A 200 1.58 -3.74 -13.62
CA PHE A 200 0.78 -4.39 -14.66
C PHE A 200 1.43 -5.71 -15.11
N SER A 201 1.65 -6.63 -14.17
CA SER A 201 2.38 -7.88 -14.42
C SER A 201 1.54 -8.96 -15.12
N ILE A 202 0.21 -8.87 -15.06
CA ILE A 202 -0.74 -9.84 -15.61
C ILE A 202 -1.83 -9.07 -16.37
N GLU A 203 -2.20 -9.58 -17.55
CA GLU A 203 -3.32 -9.11 -18.35
C GLU A 203 -4.41 -10.20 -18.39
N LYS A 204 -5.62 -9.87 -17.91
CA LYS A 204 -6.75 -10.79 -17.78
C LYS A 204 -8.06 -10.00 -17.85
N GLU A 205 -9.17 -10.63 -18.29
CA GLU A 205 -10.47 -9.98 -18.47
C GLU A 205 -11.02 -9.37 -17.16
N ASN A 206 -10.79 -10.04 -16.02
CA ASN A 206 -11.21 -9.57 -14.70
C ASN A 206 -10.22 -8.57 -14.05
N ILE A 207 -9.15 -8.19 -14.74
CA ILE A 207 -8.14 -7.23 -14.25
C ILE A 207 -8.24 -5.93 -15.03
N LYS A 208 -8.74 -4.88 -14.37
CA LYS A 208 -8.69 -3.51 -14.88
C LYS A 208 -7.35 -2.89 -14.55
N THR A 209 -6.72 -2.23 -15.54
CA THR A 209 -5.50 -1.44 -15.33
C THR A 209 -5.78 0.05 -15.50
N ALA A 210 -5.15 0.89 -14.67
CA ALA A 210 -5.26 2.34 -14.78
C ALA A 210 -3.91 3.01 -14.53
N THR A 211 -3.56 4.00 -15.37
CA THR A 211 -2.35 4.81 -15.22
C THR A 211 -2.72 6.25 -14.91
N LEU A 212 -2.23 6.75 -13.78
CA LEU A 212 -2.40 8.15 -13.36
C LEU A 212 -1.26 8.99 -13.96
N ASN A 213 -1.59 9.80 -14.98
CA ASN A 213 -0.61 10.51 -15.80
C ASN A 213 0.17 11.60 -15.05
N SER A 214 -0.36 12.10 -13.95
CA SER A 214 0.20 13.23 -13.18
C SER A 214 0.66 12.80 -11.78
N ALA A 215 0.94 11.53 -11.55
CA ALA A 215 1.32 11.03 -10.24
C ALA A 215 2.60 10.17 -10.30
N GLY A 216 3.36 10.25 -9.21
CA GLY A 216 4.37 9.27 -8.81
C GLY A 216 3.73 8.16 -7.97
N HIS A 217 4.34 7.85 -6.83
CA HIS A 217 3.90 6.79 -5.91
C HIS A 217 2.79 7.23 -4.95
N MET A 218 2.45 8.53 -4.90
CA MET A 218 1.54 9.12 -3.92
C MET A 218 0.32 9.79 -4.58
N SER A 219 -0.38 9.04 -5.45
CA SER A 219 -1.54 9.58 -6.16
C SER A 219 -2.64 10.11 -5.24
N MET A 220 -2.76 9.59 -4.01
CA MET A 220 -3.70 10.08 -3.01
C MET A 220 -3.46 11.56 -2.63
N TYR A 221 -2.26 12.08 -2.88
CA TYR A 221 -1.90 13.50 -2.72
C TYR A 221 -1.72 14.21 -4.06
N GLU A 222 -1.11 13.57 -5.06
CA GLU A 222 -0.73 14.19 -6.33
C GLU A 222 -1.90 14.33 -7.29
N SER A 223 -2.85 13.38 -7.31
CA SER A 223 -4.03 13.37 -8.19
C SER A 223 -5.22 12.64 -7.53
N PRO A 224 -5.69 13.11 -6.36
CA PRO A 224 -6.73 12.42 -5.59
C PRO A 224 -8.06 12.25 -6.35
N GLU A 225 -8.45 13.24 -7.16
CA GLU A 225 -9.68 13.16 -7.95
C GLU A 225 -9.61 12.04 -9.00
N GLN A 226 -8.49 11.92 -9.72
CA GLN A 226 -8.31 10.87 -10.70
C GLN A 226 -8.28 9.49 -10.02
N LEU A 227 -7.59 9.36 -8.87
CA LEU A 227 -7.59 8.14 -8.08
C LEU A 227 -9.01 7.74 -7.66
N VAL A 228 -9.78 8.67 -7.10
CA VAL A 228 -11.17 8.43 -6.67
C VAL A 228 -12.04 7.98 -7.85
N ASN A 229 -11.92 8.61 -9.00
CA ASN A 229 -12.70 8.25 -10.18
C ASN A 229 -12.40 6.81 -10.61
N GLU A 230 -11.13 6.41 -10.70
CA GLU A 230 -10.76 5.02 -11.03
C GLU A 230 -11.26 4.01 -9.98
N MET A 231 -11.25 4.37 -8.69
CA MET A 231 -11.78 3.53 -7.62
C MET A 231 -13.30 3.41 -7.71
N LYS A 232 -14.04 4.50 -7.94
CA LYS A 232 -15.51 4.48 -8.11
C LYS A 232 -15.92 3.69 -9.36
N ASP A 233 -15.25 3.91 -10.48
CA ASP A 233 -15.49 3.16 -11.73
C ASP A 233 -15.26 1.65 -11.54
N TYR A 234 -14.21 1.29 -10.80
CA TYR A 234 -13.95 -0.10 -10.47
C TYR A 234 -15.03 -0.68 -9.56
N LEU A 235 -15.39 0.01 -8.47
CA LEU A 235 -16.42 -0.43 -7.52
C LEU A 235 -17.81 -0.57 -8.15
N SER A 236 -18.11 0.22 -9.19
CA SER A 236 -19.38 0.15 -9.92
C SER A 236 -19.46 -0.96 -10.97
N SER A 237 -18.35 -1.65 -11.22
CA SER A 237 -18.26 -2.69 -12.26
C SER A 237 -18.71 -4.09 -11.81
N PHE A 238 -19.04 -4.28 -10.51
CA PHE A 238 -19.50 -5.56 -9.95
C PHE A 238 -20.43 -5.39 -8.75
#